data_281b911756c754d7cd40538bdf3776af
#
_entry.id   281b911756c754d7cd40538bdf3776af
#
_cell.length_a   1.000
_cell.length_b   1.000
_cell.length_c   1.000
_cell.angle_alpha   90.00
_cell.angle_beta   90.00
_cell.angle_gamma   90.00
#
_symmetry.space_group_name_H-M   'P 1'
#
loop_
_entity.id
_entity.type
_entity.pdbx_description
1 polymer ?
#
loop_
_entity_poly.entity_id
_entity_poly.type
_entity_poly.pdbx_seq_one_letter_code
_entity_poly.pdbx_strand_id
1 'polypeptide(L)'
;MKKMIYDSLKVLKKVTKRFEIIMVDDGCPEKSGSIAKKLTKKFKNIKVIFHKKNLGYGAALKTGLKYSRSQWIFQTDGDAEYDVNDLLRLIRLTDKSDLIITYRYKKKYNTSRIIISWIYNIILRFLFLTNFKDISTGSRLIKKDIMKKIKLNSNSPFIGAELAIRSKHQGLKVNELGIHTYPRTFGSGSSVSFKNILLTIKDMIKLFLIIKK
;
A
#
# COMPACT_ATOMS: atom_id res chain seq x y z
N MET A 1 8.13 0.25 -14.37
CA MET A 1 8.85 -0.61 -13.40
C MET A 1 10.33 -0.29 -13.26
N LYS A 2 11.23 -0.45 -14.27
CA LYS A 2 12.69 -0.21 -14.11
C LYS A 2 12.99 1.16 -13.48
N LYS A 3 12.46 2.26 -14.05
CA LYS A 3 12.67 3.62 -13.55
C LYS A 3 12.35 3.72 -12.05
N MET A 4 11.18 3.24 -11.64
CA MET A 4 10.74 3.28 -10.26
C MET A 4 11.70 2.57 -9.30
N ILE A 5 12.26 1.41 -9.71
CA ILE A 5 13.24 0.69 -8.89
C ILE A 5 14.55 1.50 -8.76
N TYR A 6 15.03 2.10 -9.85
CA TYR A 6 16.22 2.94 -9.78
C TYR A 6 16.00 4.19 -8.92
N ASP A 7 14.82 4.81 -9.02
CA ASP A 7 14.44 5.95 -8.18
C ASP A 7 14.34 5.53 -6.70
N SER A 8 13.74 4.36 -6.43
CA SER A 8 13.70 3.78 -5.08
C SER A 8 15.10 3.52 -4.51
N LEU A 9 16.01 2.96 -5.32
CA LEU A 9 17.40 2.74 -4.91
C LEU A 9 18.11 4.05 -4.55
N LYS A 10 17.90 5.11 -5.35
CA LYS A 10 18.48 6.44 -5.07
C LYS A 10 17.94 7.02 -3.76
N VAL A 11 16.64 6.95 -3.54
CA VAL A 11 16.02 7.50 -2.33
C VAL A 11 16.43 6.70 -1.10
N LEU A 12 16.38 5.37 -1.16
CA LEU A 12 16.75 4.50 -0.03
C LEU A 12 18.21 4.67 0.39
N LYS A 13 19.14 4.86 -0.55
CA LYS A 13 20.55 5.15 -0.26
C LYS A 13 20.75 6.47 0.49
N LYS A 14 19.86 7.47 0.31
CA LYS A 14 19.89 8.72 1.08
C LYS A 14 19.39 8.55 2.50
N VAL A 15 18.51 7.55 2.72
CA VAL A 15 17.84 7.31 3.99
C VAL A 15 18.65 6.41 4.91
N THR A 16 19.23 5.33 4.37
CA THR A 16 19.90 4.31 5.17
C THR A 16 20.92 3.52 4.37
N LYS A 17 21.94 3.02 5.08
CA LYS A 17 22.93 2.10 4.49
C LYS A 17 22.40 0.67 4.34
N ARG A 18 21.36 0.29 5.11
CA ARG A 18 20.79 -1.07 5.11
C ARG A 18 19.33 -1.02 4.70
N PHE A 19 19.02 -1.53 3.51
CA PHE A 19 17.66 -1.60 2.99
C PHE A 19 17.49 -2.81 2.07
N GLU A 20 16.28 -3.21 1.87
CA GLU A 20 15.85 -4.20 0.88
C GLU A 20 14.67 -3.66 0.06
N ILE A 21 14.55 -4.11 -1.18
CA ILE A 21 13.39 -3.88 -2.03
C ILE A 21 12.75 -5.24 -2.29
N ILE A 22 11.50 -5.39 -1.87
CA ILE A 22 10.71 -6.60 -2.09
C ILE A 22 9.66 -6.29 -3.15
N MET A 23 9.74 -6.98 -4.26
CA MET A 23 8.75 -6.92 -5.33
C MET A 23 7.89 -8.17 -5.25
N VAL A 24 6.58 -8.00 -5.25
CA VAL A 24 5.65 -9.12 -5.34
C VAL A 24 4.96 -9.07 -6.70
N ASP A 25 5.18 -10.08 -7.49
CA ASP A 25 4.50 -10.30 -8.77
C ASP A 25 3.30 -11.21 -8.53
N ASP A 26 2.11 -10.65 -8.61
CA ASP A 26 0.84 -11.35 -8.36
C ASP A 26 0.28 -11.98 -9.64
N GLY A 27 1.12 -12.71 -10.37
CA GLY A 27 0.72 -13.37 -11.60
C GLY A 27 0.47 -12.40 -12.74
N CYS A 28 1.35 -11.39 -12.91
CA CYS A 28 1.23 -10.38 -13.95
C CYS A 28 1.43 -10.97 -15.35
N PRO A 29 0.46 -10.82 -16.29
CA PRO A 29 0.58 -11.33 -17.64
C PRO A 29 1.66 -10.61 -18.48
N GLU A 30 2.04 -9.39 -18.12
CA GLU A 30 2.94 -8.51 -18.89
C GLU A 30 4.45 -8.82 -18.69
N LYS A 31 4.82 -10.03 -18.27
CA LYS A 31 6.23 -10.45 -18.09
C LYS A 31 7.05 -9.52 -17.16
N SER A 32 6.40 -8.75 -16.30
CA SER A 32 7.07 -7.89 -15.30
C SER A 32 8.07 -8.66 -14.46
N GLY A 33 7.77 -9.93 -14.18
CA GLY A 33 8.64 -10.84 -13.46
C GLY A 33 9.98 -11.12 -14.15
N SER A 34 10.06 -11.11 -15.48
CA SER A 34 11.33 -11.30 -16.20
C SER A 34 12.27 -10.10 -16.02
N ILE A 35 11.72 -8.90 -16.02
CA ILE A 35 12.46 -7.66 -15.76
C ILE A 35 12.93 -7.65 -14.30
N ALA A 36 12.05 -8.04 -13.39
CA ALA A 36 12.34 -8.15 -11.97
C ALA A 36 13.49 -9.14 -11.69
N LYS A 37 13.48 -10.33 -12.31
CA LYS A 37 14.57 -11.32 -12.23
C LYS A 37 15.92 -10.77 -12.71
N LYS A 38 15.94 -9.98 -13.78
CA LYS A 38 17.19 -9.32 -14.26
C LYS A 38 17.73 -8.34 -13.22
N LEU A 39 16.86 -7.64 -12.50
CA LEU A 39 17.26 -6.68 -11.46
C LEU A 39 17.80 -7.38 -10.21
N THR A 40 17.28 -8.56 -9.83
CA THR A 40 17.84 -9.31 -8.70
C THR A 40 19.26 -9.81 -8.96
N LYS A 41 19.59 -10.12 -10.21
CA LYS A 41 20.98 -10.46 -10.58
C LYS A 41 21.95 -9.28 -10.44
N LYS A 42 21.44 -8.05 -10.66
CA LYS A 42 22.24 -6.82 -10.61
C LYS A 42 22.38 -6.24 -9.20
N PHE A 43 21.36 -6.41 -8.36
CA PHE A 43 21.28 -5.79 -7.04
C PHE A 43 20.95 -6.83 -5.97
N LYS A 44 21.89 -7.11 -5.07
CA LYS A 44 21.75 -8.12 -4.00
C LYS A 44 20.65 -7.79 -2.97
N ASN A 45 20.28 -6.53 -2.86
CA ASN A 45 19.23 -6.03 -1.96
C ASN A 45 17.84 -5.97 -2.59
N ILE A 46 17.67 -6.50 -3.81
CA ILE A 46 16.36 -6.64 -4.46
C ILE A 46 15.93 -8.11 -4.42
N LYS A 47 14.74 -8.35 -3.93
CA LYS A 47 14.09 -9.66 -3.92
C LYS A 47 12.80 -9.61 -4.70
N VAL A 48 12.51 -10.68 -5.44
CA VAL A 48 11.23 -10.85 -6.15
C VAL A 48 10.55 -12.11 -5.64
N ILE A 49 9.25 -11.99 -5.37
CA ILE A 49 8.40 -13.10 -4.95
C ILE A 49 7.29 -13.23 -5.99
N PHE A 50 7.10 -14.43 -6.50
CA PHE A 50 6.10 -14.72 -7.53
C PHE A 50 4.95 -15.50 -6.91
N HIS A 51 3.73 -15.04 -7.11
CA HIS A 51 2.55 -15.86 -6.91
C HIS A 51 2.30 -16.72 -8.16
N LYS A 52 1.92 -17.99 -7.96
CA LYS A 52 1.62 -18.92 -9.06
C LYS A 52 0.41 -18.47 -9.91
N LYS A 53 -0.49 -17.66 -9.33
CA LYS A 53 -1.68 -17.08 -9.96
C LYS A 53 -1.99 -15.74 -9.29
N ASN A 54 -2.86 -14.96 -9.91
CA ASN A 54 -3.35 -13.73 -9.29
C ASN A 54 -4.19 -14.06 -8.05
N LEU A 55 -3.71 -13.62 -6.88
CA LEU A 55 -4.35 -13.79 -5.57
C LEU A 55 -5.00 -12.51 -5.05
N GLY A 56 -4.78 -11.40 -5.76
CA GLY A 56 -5.31 -10.07 -5.45
C GLY A 56 -4.34 -9.17 -4.68
N TYR A 57 -4.62 -7.88 -4.75
CA TYR A 57 -3.78 -6.82 -4.18
C TYR A 57 -3.44 -7.05 -2.70
N GLY A 58 -4.44 -7.44 -1.91
CA GLY A 58 -4.24 -7.68 -0.48
C GLY A 58 -3.32 -8.88 -0.21
N ALA A 59 -3.39 -9.92 -1.02
CA ALA A 59 -2.48 -11.05 -0.90
C ALA A 59 -1.05 -10.66 -1.23
N ALA A 60 -0.85 -9.85 -2.27
CA ALA A 60 0.47 -9.32 -2.63
C ALA A 60 1.06 -8.46 -1.52
N LEU A 61 0.26 -7.57 -0.92
CA LEU A 61 0.70 -6.76 0.21
C LEU A 61 1.08 -7.63 1.41
N LYS A 62 0.24 -8.60 1.81
CA LYS A 62 0.55 -9.52 2.92
C LYS A 62 1.86 -10.28 2.66
N THR A 63 2.08 -10.71 1.43
CA THR A 63 3.33 -11.38 1.05
C THR A 63 4.53 -10.43 1.24
N GLY A 64 4.45 -9.20 0.74
CA GLY A 64 5.52 -8.20 0.93
C GLY A 64 5.82 -7.94 2.40
N LEU A 65 4.79 -7.73 3.21
CA LEU A 65 4.91 -7.52 4.66
C LEU A 65 5.54 -8.72 5.38
N LYS A 66 5.15 -9.94 5.02
CA LYS A 66 5.69 -11.19 5.61
C LYS A 66 7.18 -11.33 5.36
N TYR A 67 7.63 -11.08 4.14
CA TYR A 67 9.02 -11.29 3.74
C TYR A 67 9.93 -10.10 4.07
N SER A 68 9.41 -8.94 4.45
CA SER A 68 10.23 -7.81 4.86
C SER A 68 10.93 -8.09 6.19
N ARG A 69 12.18 -7.60 6.34
CA ARG A 69 13.02 -7.78 7.53
C ARG A 69 13.37 -6.47 8.22
N SER A 70 13.18 -5.35 7.54
CA SER A 70 13.51 -4.02 8.07
C SER A 70 12.49 -3.55 9.09
N GLN A 71 12.93 -2.68 10.00
CA GLN A 71 12.08 -2.09 11.05
C GLN A 71 10.90 -1.28 10.47
N TRP A 72 11.14 -0.55 9.40
CA TRP A 72 10.14 0.23 8.69
C TRP A 72 9.96 -0.30 7.27
N ILE A 73 8.73 -0.35 6.81
CA ILE A 73 8.33 -0.84 5.50
C ILE A 73 7.64 0.29 4.75
N PHE A 74 8.29 0.78 3.70
CA PHE A 74 7.63 1.69 2.76
C PHE A 74 6.91 0.88 1.71
N GLN A 75 5.58 0.93 1.72
CA GLN A 75 4.73 0.32 0.72
C GLN A 75 4.42 1.34 -0.37
N THR A 76 4.50 0.94 -1.63
CA THR A 76 4.05 1.72 -2.78
C THR A 76 3.62 0.80 -3.92
N ASP A 77 2.72 1.28 -4.78
CA ASP A 77 2.29 0.54 -5.96
C ASP A 77 3.35 0.60 -7.06
N GLY A 78 3.40 -0.42 -7.92
CA GLY A 78 4.42 -0.56 -8.97
C GLY A 78 4.15 0.24 -10.26
N ASP A 79 3.07 1.03 -10.32
CA ASP A 79 2.58 1.75 -11.50
C ASP A 79 3.10 3.20 -11.64
N ALA A 80 3.95 3.62 -10.70
CA ALA A 80 4.53 4.97 -10.60
C ALA A 80 3.48 6.09 -10.39
N GLU A 81 2.29 5.76 -9.86
CA GLU A 81 1.30 6.75 -9.44
C GLU A 81 1.80 7.57 -8.23
N TYR A 82 2.69 7.00 -7.42
CA TYR A 82 3.26 7.62 -6.22
C TYR A 82 4.73 7.93 -6.40
N ASP A 83 5.16 9.10 -5.90
CA ASP A 83 6.58 9.49 -5.90
C ASP A 83 7.31 8.82 -4.74
N VAL A 84 8.33 8.04 -5.04
CA VAL A 84 9.18 7.41 -4.02
C VAL A 84 9.94 8.43 -3.15
N ASN A 85 10.11 9.67 -3.62
CA ASN A 85 10.73 10.74 -2.84
C ASN A 85 9.86 11.15 -1.64
N ASP A 86 8.55 10.88 -1.63
CA ASP A 86 7.70 11.10 -0.47
C ASP A 86 8.18 10.32 0.76
N LEU A 87 8.96 9.25 0.58
CA LEU A 87 9.62 8.55 1.68
C LEU A 87 10.47 9.48 2.54
N LEU A 88 11.16 10.46 1.95
CA LEU A 88 11.97 11.44 2.71
C LEU A 88 11.15 12.32 3.65
N ARG A 89 9.87 12.53 3.32
CA ARG A 89 8.91 13.27 4.15
C ARG A 89 8.27 12.37 5.19
N LEU A 90 7.93 11.14 4.81
CA LEU A 90 7.33 10.14 5.70
C LEU A 90 8.25 9.78 6.87
N ILE A 91 9.55 9.62 6.62
CA ILE A 91 10.53 9.27 7.65
C ILE A 91 10.58 10.30 8.79
N ARG A 92 10.35 11.58 8.51
CA ARG A 92 10.35 12.63 9.55
C ARG A 92 9.22 12.47 10.58
N LEU A 93 8.26 11.59 10.31
CA LEU A 93 7.13 11.31 11.19
C LEU A 93 7.30 9.99 11.98
N THR A 94 8.39 9.25 11.78
CA THR A 94 8.58 7.92 12.39
C THR A 94 8.64 7.95 13.93
N ASP A 95 9.22 8.99 14.51
CA ASP A 95 9.33 9.10 15.98
C ASP A 95 7.96 9.26 16.66
N LYS A 96 6.96 9.74 15.90
CA LYS A 96 5.62 10.04 16.43
C LYS A 96 4.57 9.05 15.93
N SER A 97 4.96 8.00 15.19
CA SER A 97 4.03 7.13 14.46
C SER A 97 4.40 5.67 14.58
N ASP A 98 3.40 4.81 14.52
CA ASP A 98 3.54 3.38 14.26
C ASP A 98 3.12 3.04 12.82
N LEU A 99 2.21 3.85 12.26
CA LEU A 99 1.76 3.78 10.87
C LEU A 99 1.60 5.19 10.31
N ILE A 100 2.12 5.44 9.13
CA ILE A 100 1.91 6.68 8.41
C ILE A 100 1.22 6.35 7.10
N ILE A 101 -0.04 6.77 6.97
CA ILE A 101 -0.79 6.66 5.72
C ILE A 101 -0.68 7.97 4.95
N THR A 102 -0.92 7.90 3.65
CA THR A 102 -0.91 9.11 2.83
C THR A 102 -2.31 9.47 2.38
N TYR A 103 -2.53 10.76 2.08
CA TYR A 103 -3.74 11.24 1.41
C TYR A 103 -3.39 12.12 0.22
N ARG A 104 -4.26 12.14 -0.79
CA ARG A 104 -4.02 12.88 -2.03
C ARG A 104 -4.54 14.31 -1.91
N TYR A 105 -3.69 15.30 -2.14
CA TYR A 105 -4.10 16.71 -2.17
C TYR A 105 -5.10 16.99 -3.30
N LYS A 106 -4.79 16.49 -4.52
CA LYS A 106 -5.65 16.61 -5.69
C LYS A 106 -5.73 15.26 -6.38
N LYS A 107 -6.94 14.77 -6.59
CA LYS A 107 -7.20 13.52 -7.30
C LYS A 107 -7.28 13.85 -8.80
N LYS A 108 -6.28 13.46 -9.57
CA LYS A 108 -6.25 13.62 -11.04
C LYS A 108 -6.88 12.42 -11.74
N TYR A 109 -8.16 12.16 -11.48
CA TYR A 109 -8.92 11.06 -12.09
C TYR A 109 -10.20 11.58 -12.75
N ASN A 110 -10.88 10.71 -13.50
CA ASN A 110 -12.23 10.98 -13.99
C ASN A 110 -13.17 11.25 -12.81
N THR A 111 -14.12 12.15 -13.01
CA THR A 111 -15.07 12.62 -11.98
C THR A 111 -15.78 11.45 -11.28
N SER A 112 -16.20 10.42 -12.03
CA SER A 112 -16.81 9.21 -11.47
C SER A 112 -15.93 8.51 -10.44
N ARG A 113 -14.64 8.38 -10.71
CA ARG A 113 -13.67 7.76 -9.78
C ARG A 113 -13.44 8.62 -8.53
N ILE A 114 -13.50 9.94 -8.67
CA ILE A 114 -13.41 10.86 -7.54
C ILE A 114 -14.61 10.68 -6.63
N ILE A 115 -15.83 10.64 -7.19
CA ILE A 115 -17.08 10.45 -6.45
C ILE A 115 -17.08 9.08 -5.72
N ILE A 116 -16.75 8.01 -6.40
CA ILE A 116 -16.65 6.66 -5.80
C ILE A 116 -15.67 6.68 -4.62
N SER A 117 -14.50 7.27 -4.81
CA SER A 117 -13.51 7.39 -3.73
C SER A 117 -14.00 8.25 -2.56
N TRP A 118 -14.76 9.29 -2.82
CA TRP A 118 -15.34 10.16 -1.80
C TRP A 118 -16.41 9.41 -0.99
N ILE A 119 -17.37 8.75 -1.66
CA ILE A 119 -18.40 7.91 -1.02
C ILE A 119 -17.74 6.82 -0.17
N TYR A 120 -16.74 6.14 -0.71
CA TYR A 120 -15.99 5.10 -0.01
C TYR A 120 -15.37 5.63 1.30
N ASN A 121 -14.71 6.78 1.27
CA ASN A 121 -14.12 7.37 2.47
C ASN A 121 -15.18 7.81 3.49
N ILE A 122 -16.33 8.32 3.06
CA ILE A 122 -17.44 8.66 3.96
C ILE A 122 -17.97 7.41 4.66
N ILE A 123 -18.25 6.35 3.90
CA ILE A 123 -18.72 5.07 4.47
C ILE A 123 -17.74 4.56 5.53
N LEU A 124 -16.44 4.57 5.24
CA LEU A 124 -15.44 4.11 6.19
C LEU A 124 -15.35 4.97 7.45
N ARG A 125 -15.45 6.30 7.32
CA ARG A 125 -15.48 7.20 8.48
C ARG A 125 -16.66 6.90 9.38
N PHE A 126 -17.84 6.72 8.80
CA PHE A 126 -19.07 6.43 9.54
C PHE A 126 -19.05 5.05 10.20
N LEU A 127 -18.70 4.00 9.44
CA LEU A 127 -18.72 2.62 9.95
C LEU A 127 -17.67 2.38 11.05
N PHE A 128 -16.48 2.95 10.89
CA PHE A 128 -15.33 2.66 11.76
C PHE A 128 -14.93 3.82 12.66
N LEU A 129 -15.71 4.89 12.71
CA LEU A 129 -15.49 6.08 13.54
C LEU A 129 -14.06 6.63 13.36
N THR A 130 -13.60 6.71 12.10
CA THR A 130 -12.26 7.18 11.75
C THR A 130 -12.32 8.60 11.16
N ASN A 131 -11.26 9.37 11.32
CA ASN A 131 -11.16 10.75 10.79
C ASN A 131 -10.16 10.86 9.65
N PHE A 132 -9.80 9.73 9.00
CA PHE A 132 -8.82 9.73 7.91
C PHE A 132 -9.33 10.53 6.70
N LYS A 133 -8.43 11.34 6.11
CA LYS A 133 -8.74 12.18 4.94
C LYS A 133 -8.96 11.35 3.68
N ASP A 134 -8.04 10.39 3.42
CA ASP A 134 -8.14 9.47 2.27
C ASP A 134 -7.38 8.18 2.55
N ILE A 135 -8.10 7.16 3.01
CA ILE A 135 -7.53 5.88 3.40
C ILE A 135 -7.19 4.97 2.19
N SER A 136 -7.62 5.37 0.99
CA SER A 136 -7.57 4.53 -0.22
C SER A 136 -6.26 4.62 -1.00
N THR A 137 -5.23 5.28 -0.46
CA THR A 137 -3.93 5.39 -1.13
C THR A 137 -3.12 4.10 -1.04
N GLY A 138 -2.27 3.84 -2.05
CA GLY A 138 -1.34 2.71 -2.07
C GLY A 138 0.03 3.02 -1.48
N SER A 139 0.26 4.26 -0.99
CA SER A 139 1.55 4.66 -0.41
C SER A 139 1.45 4.85 1.10
N ARG A 140 2.32 4.18 1.87
CA ARG A 140 2.35 4.27 3.34
C ARG A 140 3.68 3.79 3.92
N LEU A 141 3.98 4.24 5.15
CA LEU A 141 5.15 3.80 5.91
C LEU A 141 4.68 3.06 7.17
N ILE A 142 5.09 1.81 7.32
CA ILE A 142 4.55 0.84 8.28
C ILE A 142 5.68 0.39 9.19
N LYS A 143 5.54 0.55 10.49
CA LYS A 143 6.45 -0.05 11.46
C LYS A 143 6.22 -1.55 11.51
N LYS A 144 7.25 -2.36 11.30
CA LYS A 144 7.14 -3.82 11.21
C LYS A 144 6.44 -4.44 12.41
N ASP A 145 6.73 -3.94 13.59
CA ASP A 145 6.21 -4.50 14.86
C ASP A 145 4.68 -4.43 15.00
N ILE A 146 4.00 -3.52 14.28
CA ILE A 146 2.54 -3.50 14.33
C ILE A 146 1.92 -4.79 13.78
N MET A 147 2.65 -5.48 12.89
CA MET A 147 2.17 -6.75 12.32
C MET A 147 2.11 -7.90 13.33
N LYS A 148 2.73 -7.75 14.50
CA LYS A 148 2.57 -8.69 15.61
C LYS A 148 1.23 -8.52 16.32
N LYS A 149 0.65 -7.30 16.26
CA LYS A 149 -0.63 -6.94 16.90
C LYS A 149 -1.81 -7.01 15.93
N ILE A 150 -1.56 -6.90 14.63
CA ILE A 150 -2.60 -6.78 13.61
C ILE A 150 -2.57 -7.98 12.67
N LYS A 151 -3.70 -8.70 12.61
CA LYS A 151 -3.93 -9.76 11.62
C LYS A 151 -4.74 -9.20 10.46
N LEU A 152 -4.13 -9.11 9.27
CA LEU A 152 -4.80 -8.68 8.04
C LEU A 152 -5.48 -9.88 7.36
N ASN A 153 -6.77 -9.75 7.08
CA ASN A 153 -7.59 -10.80 6.51
C ASN A 153 -7.96 -10.55 5.04
N SER A 154 -8.08 -9.29 4.63
CA SER A 154 -8.52 -8.92 3.29
C SER A 154 -7.53 -9.36 2.20
N ASN A 155 -8.07 -9.79 1.05
CA ASN A 155 -7.31 -9.98 -0.19
C ASN A 155 -7.66 -8.92 -1.24
N SER A 156 -8.72 -8.16 -1.03
CA SER A 156 -9.17 -7.06 -1.88
C SER A 156 -8.33 -5.79 -1.69
N PRO A 157 -8.56 -4.74 -2.49
CA PRO A 157 -7.97 -3.41 -2.27
C PRO A 157 -8.30 -2.79 -0.91
N PHE A 158 -9.31 -3.31 -0.18
CA PHE A 158 -9.67 -2.89 1.16
C PHE A 158 -8.55 -3.07 2.21
N ILE A 159 -7.59 -3.94 1.96
CA ILE A 159 -6.51 -4.27 2.93
C ILE A 159 -5.78 -3.04 3.45
N GLY A 160 -5.63 -2.00 2.63
CA GLY A 160 -5.01 -0.76 3.05
C GLY A 160 -5.83 -0.02 4.09
N ALA A 161 -7.14 0.00 3.92
CA ALA A 161 -8.08 0.55 4.89
C ALA A 161 -8.15 -0.35 6.14
N GLU A 162 -8.20 -1.67 5.97
CA GLU A 162 -8.15 -2.62 7.09
C GLU A 162 -6.94 -2.37 8.00
N LEU A 163 -5.75 -2.21 7.41
CA LEU A 163 -4.54 -1.93 8.18
C LEU A 163 -4.68 -0.67 9.03
N ALA A 164 -5.12 0.45 8.43
CA ALA A 164 -5.25 1.72 9.14
C ALA A 164 -6.35 1.69 10.22
N ILE A 165 -7.50 1.08 9.91
CA ILE A 165 -8.62 0.95 10.84
C ILE A 165 -8.21 0.09 12.04
N ARG A 166 -7.64 -1.10 11.82
CA ARG A 166 -7.16 -1.97 12.88
C ARG A 166 -6.07 -1.32 13.72
N SER A 167 -5.15 -0.58 13.07
CA SER A 167 -4.11 0.17 13.80
C SER A 167 -4.72 1.17 14.76
N LYS A 168 -5.70 1.95 14.31
CA LYS A 168 -6.40 2.92 15.16
C LYS A 168 -7.16 2.24 16.31
N HIS A 169 -7.88 1.15 16.05
CA HIS A 169 -8.61 0.39 17.08
C HIS A 169 -7.70 -0.28 18.11
N GLN A 170 -6.45 -0.60 17.73
CA GLN A 170 -5.43 -1.13 18.66
C GLN A 170 -4.66 -0.01 19.41
N GLY A 171 -5.12 1.24 19.33
CA GLY A 171 -4.48 2.37 20.01
C GLY A 171 -3.10 2.75 19.44
N LEU A 172 -2.75 2.29 18.23
CA LEU A 172 -1.50 2.63 17.58
C LEU A 172 -1.52 4.07 17.05
N LYS A 173 -0.35 4.72 17.05
CA LYS A 173 -0.18 6.08 16.54
C LYS A 173 -0.20 6.10 15.02
N VAL A 174 -1.36 6.46 14.44
CA VAL A 174 -1.55 6.58 12.98
C VAL A 174 -1.54 8.06 12.60
N ASN A 175 -0.58 8.46 11.77
CA ASN A 175 -0.46 9.80 11.22
C ASN A 175 -0.73 9.82 9.72
N GLU A 176 -1.07 11.00 9.20
CA GLU A 176 -1.36 11.21 7.77
C GLU A 176 -0.40 12.22 7.16
N LEU A 177 0.07 11.94 5.93
CA LEU A 177 0.87 12.85 5.13
C LEU A 177 0.20 13.10 3.79
N GLY A 178 0.03 14.39 3.41
CA GLY A 178 -0.45 14.74 2.08
C GLY A 178 0.61 14.55 1.01
N ILE A 179 0.21 13.92 -0.11
CA ILE A 179 1.08 13.65 -1.25
C ILE A 179 0.42 14.08 -2.56
N HIS A 180 1.25 14.28 -3.58
CA HIS A 180 0.81 14.41 -4.96
C HIS A 180 0.78 13.04 -5.62
N THR A 181 -0.16 12.84 -6.56
CA THR A 181 -0.20 11.64 -7.40
C THR A 181 -0.04 12.01 -8.86
N TYR A 182 0.55 11.10 -9.60
CA TYR A 182 0.87 11.24 -11.02
C TYR A 182 0.03 10.29 -11.86
N PRO A 183 -0.17 10.58 -13.14
CA PRO A 183 -0.79 9.62 -14.05
C PRO A 183 0.00 8.31 -14.05
N ARG A 184 -0.70 7.19 -14.05
CA ARG A 184 -0.08 5.87 -14.14
C ARG A 184 0.71 5.76 -15.45
N THR A 185 1.92 5.26 -15.35
CA THR A 185 2.77 5.01 -16.53
C THR A 185 2.68 3.56 -17.00
N PHE A 186 2.08 2.65 -16.20
CA PHE A 186 1.98 1.22 -16.49
C PHE A 186 0.68 0.63 -15.94
N GLY A 187 0.13 -0.36 -16.65
CA GLY A 187 -1.01 -1.15 -16.22
C GLY A 187 -2.37 -0.46 -16.37
N SER A 188 -3.41 -1.23 -16.67
CA SER A 188 -4.80 -0.81 -16.59
C SER A 188 -5.27 -0.91 -15.13
N GLY A 189 -5.77 0.18 -14.55
CA GLY A 189 -6.20 0.23 -13.15
C GLY A 189 -7.36 -0.72 -12.87
N SER A 190 -7.08 -1.90 -12.34
CA SER A 190 -8.09 -2.92 -12.01
C SER A 190 -8.83 -2.69 -10.69
N SER A 191 -8.39 -1.74 -9.85
CA SER A 191 -8.94 -1.52 -8.50
C SER A 191 -10.44 -1.16 -8.49
N VAL A 192 -10.96 -0.58 -9.57
CA VAL A 192 -12.37 -0.15 -9.72
C VAL A 192 -13.18 -1.18 -10.53
N SER A 193 -12.69 -2.39 -10.77
CA SER A 193 -13.49 -3.44 -11.41
C SER A 193 -14.67 -3.84 -10.49
N PHE A 194 -15.80 -4.20 -11.08
CA PHE A 194 -16.99 -4.64 -10.34
C PHE A 194 -16.67 -5.76 -9.34
N LYS A 195 -15.84 -6.72 -9.75
CA LYS A 195 -15.35 -7.80 -8.87
C LYS A 195 -14.62 -7.26 -7.65
N ASN A 196 -13.72 -6.29 -7.83
CA ASN A 196 -12.95 -5.72 -6.72
C ASN A 196 -13.82 -4.85 -5.80
N ILE A 197 -14.85 -4.19 -6.33
CA ILE A 197 -15.82 -3.45 -5.52
C ILE A 197 -16.59 -4.43 -4.61
N LEU A 198 -17.14 -5.53 -5.15
CA LEU A 198 -17.85 -6.54 -4.37
C LEU A 198 -16.96 -7.17 -3.29
N LEU A 199 -15.72 -7.52 -3.64
CA LEU A 199 -14.75 -8.05 -2.67
C LEU A 199 -14.41 -7.03 -1.58
N THR A 200 -14.28 -5.75 -1.93
CA THR A 200 -14.05 -4.66 -0.97
C THR A 200 -15.20 -4.52 -0.01
N ILE A 201 -16.45 -4.52 -0.48
CA ILE A 201 -17.65 -4.46 0.36
C ILE A 201 -17.71 -5.67 1.30
N LYS A 202 -17.48 -6.87 0.79
CA LYS A 202 -17.45 -8.10 1.59
C LYS A 202 -16.42 -8.04 2.71
N ASP A 203 -15.19 -7.62 2.39
CA ASP A 203 -14.10 -7.51 3.36
C ASP A 203 -14.39 -6.40 4.40
N MET A 204 -15.00 -5.29 3.97
CA MET A 204 -15.43 -4.20 4.84
C MET A 204 -16.49 -4.64 5.85
N ILE A 205 -17.53 -5.36 5.41
CA ILE A 205 -18.57 -5.90 6.30
C ILE A 205 -17.96 -6.89 7.29
N LYS A 206 -17.08 -7.79 6.83
CA LYS A 206 -16.39 -8.72 7.74
C LYS A 206 -15.59 -8.00 8.82
N LEU A 207 -14.85 -6.95 8.45
CA LEU A 207 -14.10 -6.18 9.43
C LEU A 207 -15.02 -5.49 10.43
N PHE A 208 -16.12 -4.91 9.97
CA PHE A 208 -17.10 -4.24 10.81
C PHE A 208 -17.67 -5.18 11.87
N LEU A 209 -18.05 -6.39 11.48
CA LEU A 209 -18.56 -7.40 12.41
C LEU A 209 -17.51 -7.88 13.43
N ILE A 210 -16.22 -7.88 13.05
CA ILE A 210 -15.12 -8.25 13.97
C ILE A 210 -14.85 -7.14 15.00
N ILE A 211 -14.95 -5.88 14.59
CA ILE A 211 -14.63 -4.74 15.47
C ILE A 211 -15.77 -4.42 16.44
N LYS A 212 -17.01 -4.73 16.08
CA LYS A 212 -18.17 -4.53 17.00
C LYS A 212 -18.35 -5.63 18.06
N LYS A 213 -17.62 -6.74 17.94
CA LYS A 213 -17.56 -7.78 18.98
C LYS A 213 -16.50 -7.42 20.03
#